data_9b6a45db2dad6e31cfb12a11bffe0190
#
_entry.id   9b6a45db2dad6e31cfb12a11bffe0190
#
_cell.length_a   1.000
_cell.length_b   1.000
_cell.length_c   1.000
_cell.angle_alpha   90.00
_cell.angle_beta   90.00
_cell.angle_gamma   90.00
#
_symmetry.space_group_name_H-M   'P 1'
#
loop_
_entity.id
_entity.type
_entity.pdbx_description
1 polymer ?
#
loop_
_entity_poly.entity_id
_entity_poly.type
_entity_poly.pdbx_seq_one_letter_code
_entity_poly.pdbx_strand_id
1 'polypeptide(L)'
;NLLYLAQLKGVIGKREVEEAIQRVGLDPADKRVFGKYSMGMKQRLVIAQAIMEKPDVIMLDEPTNGLDEAGIKEIRQLIEQEKERGALILLASHNQEDMKILADQVYKIADGRIERKGTEL
;
A
#
# COMPACT_ATOMS: atom_id res chain seq x y z
N ASN A 1 -10.99 13.28 0.49
CA ASN A 1 -9.61 13.03 0.11
C ASN A 1 -8.72 12.80 1.34
N LEU A 2 -7.43 12.58 1.13
CA LEU A 2 -6.50 12.24 2.20
C LEU A 2 -6.35 13.34 3.25
N LEU A 3 -6.28 14.60 2.82
CA LEU A 3 -6.12 15.71 3.75
C LEU A 3 -7.32 15.82 4.68
N TYR A 4 -8.51 15.68 4.15
CA TYR A 4 -9.73 15.71 4.95
C TYR A 4 -9.75 14.60 6.00
N LEU A 5 -9.44 13.38 5.62
CA LEU A 5 -9.37 12.25 6.54
C LEU A 5 -8.31 12.46 7.62
N ALA A 6 -7.14 12.95 7.25
CA ALA A 6 -6.06 13.23 8.18
C ALA A 6 -6.45 14.31 9.20
N GLN A 7 -7.11 15.37 8.73
CA GLN A 7 -7.59 16.45 9.60
C GLN A 7 -8.67 15.97 10.57
N LEU A 8 -9.59 15.10 10.11
CA LEU A 8 -10.60 14.51 10.99
C LEU A 8 -9.99 13.69 12.11
N LYS A 9 -8.90 12.99 11.84
CA LYS A 9 -8.18 12.21 12.85
C LYS A 9 -7.31 13.08 13.75
N GLY A 10 -7.00 14.32 13.34
CA GLY A 10 -6.12 15.20 14.07
C GLY A 10 -4.68 14.71 14.21
N VAL A 11 -4.24 13.82 13.31
CA VAL A 11 -2.95 13.14 13.43
C VAL A 11 -1.86 13.81 12.61
N ILE A 12 -2.17 14.22 11.36
CA ILE A 12 -1.18 14.77 10.43
C ILE A 12 -1.72 16.01 9.72
N GLY A 13 -0.80 16.80 9.19
CA GLY A 13 -1.12 18.02 8.46
C GLY A 13 -1.00 17.84 6.95
N LYS A 14 -1.14 18.94 6.23
CA LYS A 14 -1.09 18.98 4.76
C LYS A 14 0.23 18.46 4.20
N ARG A 15 1.35 18.78 4.83
CA ARG A 15 2.69 18.39 4.38
C ARG A 15 2.82 16.86 4.33
N GLU A 16 2.39 16.20 5.38
CA GLU A 16 2.48 14.74 5.50
C GLU A 16 1.60 14.05 4.45
N VAL A 17 0.43 14.61 4.17
CA VAL A 17 -0.46 14.11 3.12
C VAL A 17 0.20 14.26 1.74
N GLU A 18 0.77 15.42 1.45
CA GLU A 18 1.45 15.66 0.17
C GLU A 18 2.65 14.74 -0.02
N GLU A 19 3.43 14.52 1.03
CA GLU A 19 4.57 13.59 0.99
C GLU A 19 4.10 12.17 0.67
N ALA A 20 3.03 11.70 1.30
CA ALA A 20 2.49 10.37 1.05
C ALA A 20 2.00 10.23 -0.39
N ILE A 21 1.32 11.25 -0.92
CA ILE A 21 0.84 11.25 -2.31
C ILE A 21 2.03 11.18 -3.29
N GLN A 22 3.09 11.94 -3.03
CA GLN A 22 4.29 11.90 -3.85
C GLN A 22 5.00 10.54 -3.79
N ARG A 23 5.06 9.92 -2.63
CA ARG A 23 5.71 8.61 -2.45
C ARG A 23 5.07 7.51 -3.28
N VAL A 24 3.77 7.60 -3.52
CA VAL A 24 3.06 6.63 -4.37
C VAL A 24 3.06 7.00 -5.85
N GLY A 25 3.79 8.05 -6.21
CA GLY A 25 3.95 8.47 -7.61
C GLY A 25 2.79 9.30 -8.15
N LEU A 26 1.99 9.91 -7.29
CA LEU A 26 0.91 10.80 -7.69
C LEU A 26 1.32 12.27 -7.48
N ASP A 27 0.64 13.16 -8.19
CA ASP A 27 0.85 14.61 -8.08
C ASP A 27 -0.12 15.19 -7.03
N PRO A 28 0.38 15.75 -5.92
CA PRO A 28 -0.50 16.35 -4.90
C PRO A 28 -1.29 17.54 -5.43
N ALA A 29 -0.83 18.18 -6.53
CA ALA A 29 -1.53 19.30 -7.15
C ALA A 29 -2.63 18.88 -8.13
N ASP A 30 -2.80 17.59 -8.39
CA ASP A 30 -3.82 17.08 -9.27
C ASP A 30 -5.21 17.34 -8.66
N LYS A 31 -6.01 18.11 -9.38
CA LYS A 31 -7.33 18.53 -8.92
C LYS A 31 -8.46 17.64 -9.42
N ARG A 32 -8.15 16.56 -10.14
CA ARG A 32 -9.21 15.64 -10.60
C ARG A 32 -9.89 15.01 -9.40
N VAL A 33 -11.21 14.86 -9.50
CA VAL A 33 -11.96 14.13 -8.48
C VAL A 33 -11.61 12.64 -8.53
N PHE A 34 -11.70 11.96 -7.39
CA PHE A 34 -11.34 10.54 -7.27
C PHE A 34 -12.02 9.65 -8.32
N GLY A 35 -13.30 9.93 -8.66
CA GLY A 35 -14.02 9.19 -9.69
C GLY A 35 -13.43 9.30 -11.09
N LYS A 36 -12.58 10.28 -11.36
CA LYS A 36 -11.88 10.47 -12.63
C LYS A 36 -10.51 9.80 -12.66
N TYR A 37 -10.04 9.25 -11.54
CA TYR A 37 -8.77 8.57 -11.49
C TYR A 37 -8.84 7.21 -12.19
N SER A 38 -7.73 6.80 -12.82
CA SER A 38 -7.58 5.44 -13.31
C SER A 38 -7.57 4.44 -12.14
N MET A 39 -7.74 3.15 -12.47
CA MET A 39 -7.64 2.10 -11.45
C MET A 39 -6.29 2.15 -10.73
N GLY A 40 -5.19 2.31 -11.47
CA GLY A 40 -3.84 2.42 -10.89
C GLY A 40 -3.69 3.64 -10.00
N MET A 41 -4.26 4.80 -10.38
CA MET A 41 -4.23 6.01 -9.56
C MET A 41 -5.01 5.81 -8.26
N LYS A 42 -6.18 5.18 -8.33
CA LYS A 42 -6.98 4.86 -7.14
C LYS A 42 -6.22 3.93 -6.20
N GLN A 43 -5.56 2.91 -6.76
CA GLN A 43 -4.76 1.97 -5.99
C GLN A 43 -3.61 2.68 -5.27
N ARG A 44 -2.89 3.54 -5.97
CA ARG A 44 -1.81 4.33 -5.38
C ARG A 44 -2.32 5.25 -4.26
N LEU A 45 -3.49 5.84 -4.41
CA LEU A 45 -4.08 6.70 -3.38
C LEU A 45 -4.46 5.92 -2.13
N VAL A 46 -4.99 4.71 -2.29
CA VAL A 46 -5.30 3.81 -1.17
C VAL A 46 -4.02 3.48 -0.38
N ILE A 47 -2.93 3.19 -1.08
CA ILE A 47 -1.64 2.91 -0.44
C ILE A 47 -1.11 4.15 0.29
N ALA A 48 -1.20 5.34 -0.33
CA ALA A 48 -0.80 6.59 0.31
C ALA A 48 -1.56 6.80 1.63
N GLN A 49 -2.86 6.54 1.64
CA GLN A 49 -3.68 6.63 2.83
C GLN A 49 -3.21 5.67 3.92
N ALA A 50 -2.81 4.46 3.55
CA ALA A 50 -2.35 3.46 4.51
C ALA A 50 -1.04 3.84 5.18
N ILE A 51 -0.14 4.55 4.48
CA ILE A 51 1.22 4.84 4.99
C ILE A 51 1.38 6.24 5.56
N MET A 52 0.46 7.17 5.29
CA MET A 52 0.65 8.59 5.61
C MET A 52 0.84 8.89 7.10
N GLU A 53 0.29 8.08 7.97
CA GLU A 53 0.39 8.25 9.42
C GLU A 53 1.57 7.47 10.02
N LYS A 54 2.38 6.83 9.21
CA LYS A 54 3.51 5.98 9.62
C LYS A 54 3.09 4.93 10.66
N PRO A 55 2.06 4.11 10.38
CA PRO A 55 1.54 3.17 11.36
C PRO A 55 2.52 2.02 11.62
N ASP A 56 2.36 1.38 12.77
CA ASP A 56 3.14 0.19 13.10
C ASP A 56 2.67 -1.05 12.35
N VAL A 57 1.42 -1.07 11.94
CA VAL A 57 0.82 -2.17 11.18
C VAL A 57 0.15 -1.62 9.92
N ILE A 58 0.52 -2.17 8.78
CA ILE A 58 -0.05 -1.81 7.49
C ILE A 58 -0.71 -3.04 6.88
N MET A 59 -1.98 -2.92 6.51
CA MET A 59 -2.73 -3.99 5.86
C MET A 59 -2.97 -3.59 4.40
N LEU A 60 -2.51 -4.42 3.48
CA LEU A 60 -2.65 -4.19 2.04
C LEU A 60 -3.31 -5.39 1.37
N ASP A 61 -4.33 -5.11 0.55
CA ASP A 61 -5.04 -6.11 -0.22
C ASP A 61 -4.77 -5.87 -1.71
N GLU A 62 -4.11 -6.84 -2.35
CA GLU A 62 -3.75 -6.79 -3.77
C GLU A 62 -3.09 -5.45 -4.17
N PRO A 63 -2.00 -5.02 -3.50
CA PRO A 63 -1.50 -3.65 -3.65
C PRO A 63 -0.92 -3.32 -5.04
N THR A 64 -0.50 -4.31 -5.80
CA THR A 64 0.04 -4.08 -7.15
C THR A 64 -1.00 -4.29 -8.26
N ASN A 65 -2.22 -4.64 -7.91
CA ASN A 65 -3.28 -4.89 -8.89
C ASN A 65 -3.62 -3.60 -9.66
N GLY A 66 -3.72 -3.72 -10.98
CA GLY A 66 -4.04 -2.58 -11.84
C GLY A 66 -2.89 -1.64 -12.16
N LEU A 67 -1.66 -1.96 -11.71
CA LEU A 67 -0.48 -1.17 -12.00
C LEU A 67 0.30 -1.75 -13.18
N ASP A 68 1.00 -0.86 -13.91
CA ASP A 68 1.96 -1.26 -14.92
C ASP A 68 3.27 -1.77 -14.27
N GLU A 69 4.19 -2.25 -15.09
CA GLU A 69 5.44 -2.83 -14.61
C GLU A 69 6.26 -1.87 -13.73
N ALA A 70 6.36 -0.61 -14.15
CA ALA A 70 7.07 0.42 -13.39
C ALA A 70 6.35 0.71 -12.06
N GLY A 71 5.03 0.79 -12.07
CA GLY A 71 4.22 1.02 -10.88
C GLY A 71 4.34 -0.12 -9.88
N ILE A 72 4.37 -1.36 -10.37
CA ILE A 72 4.56 -2.53 -9.51
C ILE A 72 5.90 -2.44 -8.77
N LYS A 73 6.98 -2.09 -9.46
CA LYS A 73 8.30 -1.93 -8.85
C LYS A 73 8.30 -0.82 -7.80
N GLU A 74 7.69 0.31 -8.11
CA GLU A 74 7.62 1.44 -7.19
C GLU A 74 6.88 1.06 -5.90
N ILE A 75 5.76 0.38 -6.02
CA ILE A 75 4.96 -0.03 -4.85
C ILE A 75 5.68 -1.11 -4.04
N ARG A 76 6.34 -2.06 -4.69
CA ARG A 76 7.16 -3.05 -3.97
C ARG A 76 8.28 -2.39 -3.17
N GLN A 77 8.97 -1.42 -3.75
CA GLN A 77 10.01 -0.66 -3.04
C GLN A 77 9.44 0.10 -1.85
N LEU A 78 8.28 0.71 -2.02
CA LEU A 78 7.61 1.41 -0.95
C LEU A 78 7.26 0.49 0.22
N ILE A 79 6.74 -0.69 -0.06
CA ILE A 79 6.42 -1.70 0.95
C ILE A 79 7.68 -2.13 1.69
N GLU A 80 8.78 -2.38 0.95
CA GLU A 80 10.07 -2.71 1.57
C GLU A 80 10.58 -1.60 2.48
N GLN A 81 10.43 -0.34 2.08
CA GLN A 81 10.83 0.81 2.90
C GLN A 81 10.03 0.87 4.21
N GLU A 82 8.72 0.61 4.15
CA GLU A 82 7.89 0.60 5.35
C GLU A 82 8.25 -0.55 6.27
N LYS A 83 8.59 -1.70 5.71
CA LYS A 83 9.09 -2.84 6.46
C LYS A 83 10.42 -2.52 7.14
N GLU A 84 11.37 -1.91 6.43
CA GLU A 84 12.66 -1.49 6.98
C GLU A 84 12.50 -0.45 8.11
N ARG A 85 11.50 0.39 8.03
CA ARG A 85 11.15 1.34 9.09
C ARG A 85 10.69 0.63 10.38
N GLY A 86 10.31 -0.62 10.28
CA GLY A 86 9.85 -1.42 11.40
C GLY A 86 8.36 -1.72 11.40
N ALA A 87 7.62 -1.36 10.35
CA ALA A 87 6.21 -1.69 10.26
C ALA A 87 5.99 -3.17 10.01
N LEU A 88 4.95 -3.72 10.61
CA LEU A 88 4.44 -5.04 10.26
C LEU A 88 3.51 -4.90 9.07
N ILE A 89 3.82 -5.60 7.99
CA ILE A 89 3.01 -5.57 6.77
C ILE A 89 2.19 -6.86 6.68
N LEU A 90 0.87 -6.73 6.63
CA LEU A 90 -0.03 -7.83 6.35
C LEU A 90 -0.49 -7.69 4.90
N LEU A 91 -0.04 -8.61 4.06
CA LEU A 91 -0.27 -8.56 2.62
C LEU A 91 -1.19 -9.70 2.20
N ALA A 92 -2.37 -9.35 1.68
CA ALA A 92 -3.25 -10.32 1.05
C ALA A 92 -3.08 -10.22 -0.46
N SER A 93 -2.69 -11.31 -1.12
CA SER A 93 -2.43 -11.28 -2.55
C SER A 93 -2.53 -12.68 -3.18
N HIS A 94 -3.00 -12.73 -4.41
CA HIS A 94 -2.92 -13.89 -5.29
C HIS A 94 -1.70 -13.82 -6.22
N ASN A 95 -0.93 -12.74 -6.17
CA ASN A 95 0.26 -12.54 -7.00
C ASN A 95 1.45 -13.24 -6.36
N GLN A 96 1.87 -14.36 -6.94
CA GLN A 96 2.97 -15.15 -6.41
C GLN A 96 4.31 -14.40 -6.45
N GLU A 97 4.52 -13.54 -7.45
CA GLU A 97 5.72 -12.73 -7.55
C GLU A 97 5.84 -11.75 -6.37
N ASP A 98 4.73 -11.09 -6.02
CA ASP A 98 4.70 -10.20 -4.86
C ASP A 98 5.04 -10.99 -3.59
N MET A 99 4.47 -12.17 -3.44
CA MET A 99 4.74 -13.02 -2.29
C MET A 99 6.20 -13.43 -2.20
N LYS A 100 6.81 -13.83 -3.32
CA LYS A 100 8.24 -14.20 -3.35
C LYS A 100 9.15 -13.04 -3.00
N ILE A 101 8.84 -11.85 -3.49
CA ILE A 101 9.70 -10.67 -3.32
C ILE A 101 9.51 -10.04 -1.93
N LEU A 102 8.29 -9.96 -1.44
CA LEU A 102 7.96 -9.17 -0.27
C LEU A 102 7.80 -9.96 1.03
N ALA A 103 7.33 -11.21 0.96
CA ALA A 103 6.93 -11.93 2.15
C ALA A 103 8.10 -12.57 2.87
N ASP A 104 8.14 -12.40 4.20
CA ASP A 104 9.04 -13.17 5.07
C ASP A 104 8.39 -14.48 5.49
N GLN A 105 7.06 -14.47 5.66
CA GLN A 105 6.28 -15.65 5.99
C GLN A 105 4.98 -15.63 5.19
N VAL A 106 4.56 -16.80 4.72
CA VAL A 106 3.35 -16.97 3.94
C VAL A 106 2.39 -17.90 4.65
N TYR A 107 1.12 -17.51 4.68
CA TYR A 107 0.03 -18.31 5.22
C TYR A 107 -0.99 -18.51 4.11
N LYS A 108 -1.42 -19.75 3.92
CA LYS A 108 -2.51 -20.07 3.02
C LYS A 108 -3.82 -20.13 3.80
N ILE A 109 -4.83 -19.43 3.31
CA ILE A 109 -6.17 -19.46 3.88
C ILE A 109 -7.08 -20.18 2.91
N ALA A 110 -7.66 -21.30 3.33
CA ALA A 110 -8.58 -22.08 2.52
C ALA A 110 -9.58 -22.79 3.44
N ASP A 111 -10.85 -22.83 3.05
CA ASP A 111 -11.93 -23.52 3.77
C ASP A 111 -12.00 -23.13 5.26
N GLY A 112 -11.78 -21.86 5.55
CA GLY A 112 -11.79 -21.32 6.91
C GLY A 112 -10.60 -21.74 7.76
N ARG A 113 -9.56 -22.31 7.16
CA ARG A 113 -8.34 -22.73 7.86
C ARG A 113 -7.14 -21.93 7.41
N ILE A 114 -6.21 -21.71 8.34
CA ILE A 114 -4.95 -21.02 8.08
C ILE A 114 -3.82 -22.04 8.17
N GLU A 115 -2.98 -22.10 7.13
CA GLU A 115 -1.85 -23.00 7.05
C GLU A 115 -0.59 -22.22 6.76
N ARG A 116 0.45 -22.40 7.59
CA ARG A 116 1.73 -21.73 7.39
C ARG A 116 2.53 -22.41 6.28
N LYS A 117 2.95 -21.63 5.27
CA LYS A 117 3.76 -22.12 4.15
C LYS A 117 5.25 -21.75 4.25
N GLY A 118 5.66 -20.95 5.25
CA GLY A 118 7.01 -20.43 5.33
C GLY A 118 7.26 -19.36 4.26
N THR A 119 8.47 -19.37 3.67
CA THR A 119 8.85 -18.42 2.60
C THR A 119 8.81 -19.04 1.22
N GLU A 120 8.54 -20.32 1.10
CA GLU A 120 8.43 -21.03 -0.18
C GLU A 120 6.97 -21.11 -0.63
N LEU A 121 6.76 -20.90 -1.92
CA LEU A 121 5.44 -20.93 -2.53
C LEU A 121 5.25 -22.15 -3.42
#